data_11e1f7475e75c27baeff23b7f7ef7d64
#
_entry.id   11e1f7475e75c27baeff23b7f7ef7d64
#
_cell.length_a   1.000
_cell.length_b   1.000
_cell.length_c   1.000
_cell.angle_alpha   90.00
_cell.angle_beta   90.00
_cell.angle_gamma   90.00
#
_symmetry.space_group_name_H-M   'P 1'
#
loop_
_entity.id
_entity.type
_entity.pdbx_description
1 polymer ?
#
loop_
_entity_poly.entity_id
_entity_poly.type
_entity_poly.pdbx_seq_one_letter_code
_entity_poly.pdbx_strand_id
1 'polypeptide(L)'
;MNLNNMRYLNVLLTLIVTCVFTISCSKEYCSINAEVNGIKLIKFPQETIGVMAGNTEQYNSFSRSLSFLKDSLWPGATGHTLINETDEITSLQGLERYIYLGSLLKGGSLETQRYQVLTNRVEPITISYSFPAKFVVDEIGRPSLSAMRQSIVNTMNNNGMSGKQLVSFSYDINQFTYYDELKLTFASNINVASILNITVDAAKGKIAHKTGLIAKFIQKNFTVDMDIPLDGNLLLDNDAINLMEGFSPVYISSITYGRMGVITMESNYGYNEVRLAVKAAFDAKIVNGNISISNEYKKIIDESNIKIYMVGGDGSGIAESVEGFAAFKKYIIDGGYYSPEVPGVPIAFTASYLMDNSPVYTKFKINIPN
;
A
#
# COMPACT_ATOMS: atom_id res chain seq x y z
N MET A 1 -2.57 -58.02 50.84
CA MET A 1 -1.93 -57.03 49.94
C MET A 1 -0.78 -56.43 50.77
N ASN A 2 0.47 -56.64 50.31
CA ASN A 2 1.67 -56.46 51.14
C ASN A 2 2.05 -54.98 51.25
N LEU A 3 2.30 -54.45 52.43
CA LEU A 3 2.65 -53.06 52.72
C LEU A 3 3.82 -52.49 51.82
N ASN A 4 4.68 -53.37 51.35
CA ASN A 4 5.81 -53.03 50.53
C ASN A 4 5.36 -52.62 49.13
N ASN A 5 4.31 -53.16 48.56
CA ASN A 5 3.80 -52.77 47.23
C ASN A 5 3.12 -51.40 47.23
N MET A 6 2.58 -50.99 48.39
CA MET A 6 1.97 -49.65 48.52
C MET A 6 3.03 -48.55 48.63
N ARG A 7 4.21 -48.84 49.14
CA ARG A 7 5.32 -47.84 49.16
C ARG A 7 5.94 -47.62 47.82
N TYR A 8 6.08 -48.66 46.97
CA TYR A 8 6.58 -48.53 45.59
C TYR A 8 5.58 -47.81 44.70
N LEU A 9 4.28 -48.03 44.90
CA LEU A 9 3.25 -47.34 44.11
C LEU A 9 3.22 -45.84 44.43
N ASN A 10 3.37 -45.44 45.68
CA ASN A 10 3.42 -44.05 46.11
C ASN A 10 4.71 -43.34 45.63
N VAL A 11 5.86 -44.01 45.60
CA VAL A 11 7.11 -43.45 45.07
C VAL A 11 7.05 -43.30 43.57
N LEU A 12 6.44 -44.26 42.85
CA LEU A 12 6.24 -44.17 41.41
C LEU A 12 5.26 -43.05 41.03
N LEU A 13 4.17 -42.88 41.81
CA LEU A 13 3.20 -41.79 41.59
C LEU A 13 3.81 -40.42 41.91
N THR A 14 4.69 -40.30 42.90
CA THR A 14 5.39 -39.07 43.25
C THR A 14 6.43 -38.72 42.18
N LEU A 15 7.10 -39.69 41.57
CA LEU A 15 8.04 -39.46 40.47
C LEU A 15 7.33 -39.02 39.18
N ILE A 16 6.14 -39.56 38.90
CA ILE A 16 5.34 -39.14 37.72
C ILE A 16 4.79 -37.73 37.92
N VAL A 17 4.38 -37.35 39.15
CA VAL A 17 3.87 -36.01 39.43
C VAL A 17 4.99 -34.98 39.43
N THR A 18 6.23 -35.31 39.82
CA THR A 18 7.37 -34.40 39.74
C THR A 18 7.89 -34.21 38.32
N CYS A 19 7.74 -35.17 37.40
CA CYS A 19 8.10 -34.99 35.99
C CYS A 19 7.12 -34.14 35.19
N VAL A 20 5.88 -33.95 35.67
CA VAL A 20 4.87 -33.14 34.95
C VAL A 20 4.98 -31.64 35.25
N PHE A 21 5.70 -31.24 36.32
CA PHE A 21 5.85 -29.82 36.71
C PHE A 21 7.18 -29.16 36.31
N THR A 22 8.05 -29.83 35.56
CA THR A 22 9.29 -29.22 35.05
C THR A 22 9.28 -28.92 33.57
N ILE A 23 8.11 -28.91 32.91
CA ILE A 23 7.96 -28.20 31.62
C ILE A 23 7.68 -26.73 31.97
N SER A 24 8.70 -26.09 32.54
CA SER A 24 8.83 -24.65 32.52
C SER A 24 8.93 -24.25 31.04
N CYS A 25 7.88 -23.66 30.57
CA CYS A 25 7.86 -22.98 29.28
C CYS A 25 8.89 -21.84 29.34
N SER A 26 10.16 -22.12 29.11
CA SER A 26 11.06 -21.10 28.60
C SER A 26 10.48 -20.71 27.29
N LYS A 27 10.02 -19.46 27.16
CA LYS A 27 9.85 -18.79 25.88
C LYS A 27 11.25 -18.64 25.24
N GLU A 28 11.86 -19.74 24.87
CA GLU A 28 12.74 -19.72 23.73
C GLU A 28 11.83 -19.41 22.54
N TYR A 29 11.99 -18.23 21.99
CA TYR A 29 11.66 -17.99 20.61
C TYR A 29 12.38 -19.07 19.82
N CYS A 30 11.70 -20.19 19.61
CA CYS A 30 12.06 -21.14 18.61
C CYS A 30 11.99 -20.34 17.31
N SER A 31 13.13 -19.86 16.84
CA SER A 31 13.28 -19.47 15.44
C SER A 31 12.95 -20.74 14.67
N ILE A 32 11.70 -20.88 14.29
CA ILE A 32 11.27 -21.92 13.38
C ILE A 32 11.94 -21.61 12.06
N ASN A 33 13.15 -22.09 11.90
CA ASN A 33 13.71 -22.36 10.58
C ASN A 33 12.94 -23.59 10.04
N ALA A 34 11.65 -23.41 9.80
CA ALA A 34 10.87 -24.38 9.09
C ALA A 34 11.25 -24.26 7.62
N GLU A 35 12.18 -25.09 7.18
CA GLU A 35 12.30 -25.41 5.77
C GLU A 35 11.06 -26.24 5.38
N VAL A 36 10.00 -25.56 5.00
CA VAL A 36 8.90 -26.20 4.31
C VAL A 36 9.32 -26.28 2.86
N ASN A 37 9.57 -27.47 2.33
CA ASN A 37 9.92 -27.74 0.94
C ASN A 37 11.18 -27.02 0.42
N GLY A 38 12.20 -26.81 1.24
CA GLY A 38 13.46 -26.17 0.80
C GLY A 38 13.40 -24.65 0.66
N ILE A 39 12.29 -24.00 1.03
CA ILE A 39 12.15 -22.55 1.01
C ILE A 39 12.76 -21.98 2.30
N LYS A 40 13.82 -21.20 2.16
CA LYS A 40 14.29 -20.35 3.26
C LYS A 40 13.39 -19.14 3.39
N LEU A 41 12.71 -19.00 4.53
CA LEU A 41 11.99 -17.78 4.88
C LEU A 41 13.01 -16.68 5.18
N ILE A 42 13.23 -15.80 4.24
CA ILE A 42 13.97 -14.56 4.48
C ILE A 42 12.92 -13.49 4.77
N LYS A 43 12.51 -13.36 6.03
CA LYS A 43 11.73 -12.19 6.46
C LYS A 43 12.67 -10.99 6.48
N PHE A 44 12.20 -9.86 5.98
CA PHE A 44 12.92 -8.60 6.17
C PHE A 44 13.15 -8.42 7.68
N PRO A 45 14.38 -8.07 8.12
CA PRO A 45 14.66 -7.94 9.53
C PRO A 45 13.70 -6.91 10.13
N GLN A 46 12.87 -7.37 11.07
CA GLN A 46 12.12 -6.47 11.94
C GLN A 46 13.14 -5.86 12.90
N GLU A 47 13.60 -4.66 12.59
CA GLU A 47 14.36 -3.90 13.57
C GLU A 47 13.40 -3.52 14.70
N THR A 48 13.66 -4.01 15.90
CA THR A 48 12.97 -3.56 17.10
C THR A 48 13.42 -2.13 17.40
N ILE A 49 12.60 -1.15 17.06
CA ILE A 49 12.98 0.25 17.16
C ILE A 49 12.31 0.86 18.38
N GLY A 50 13.12 1.44 19.24
CA GLY A 50 12.64 2.28 20.33
C GLY A 50 11.93 3.51 19.75
N VAL A 51 10.67 3.74 20.17
CA VAL A 51 9.89 4.90 19.79
C VAL A 51 10.54 6.13 20.41
N MET A 52 11.15 7.00 19.62
CA MET A 52 11.47 8.35 20.06
C MET A 52 10.26 9.26 19.80
N ALA A 53 9.81 9.94 20.84
CA ALA A 53 8.71 10.90 20.78
C ALA A 53 9.11 12.12 19.96
N GLY A 54 8.85 12.07 18.67
CA GLY A 54 8.83 13.23 17.78
C GLY A 54 7.41 13.39 17.24
N ASN A 55 7.10 14.54 16.66
CA ASN A 55 5.78 14.89 16.13
C ASN A 55 5.29 13.88 15.07
N THR A 56 4.86 12.69 15.51
CA THR A 56 4.39 11.58 14.68
C THR A 56 3.02 11.86 14.07
N GLU A 57 2.26 12.83 14.59
CA GLU A 57 0.92 13.16 14.11
C GLU A 57 0.91 13.66 12.66
N GLN A 58 1.94 14.33 12.21
CA GLN A 58 2.03 14.89 10.86
C GLN A 58 2.24 13.81 9.79
N TYR A 59 2.85 12.68 10.14
CA TYR A 59 3.19 11.61 9.20
C TYR A 59 2.15 10.47 9.18
N ASN A 60 1.31 10.37 10.19
CA ASN A 60 0.28 9.32 10.30
C ASN A 60 -1.00 9.63 9.50
N SER A 61 -1.09 10.80 8.86
CA SER A 61 -2.31 11.23 8.15
C SER A 61 -2.46 10.66 6.73
N PHE A 62 -1.38 10.14 6.12
CA PHE A 62 -1.39 9.74 4.71
C PHE A 62 -2.05 8.39 4.41
N SER A 63 -2.05 7.46 5.35
CA SER A 63 -2.70 6.16 5.21
C SER A 63 -2.83 5.48 6.57
N ARG A 64 -3.92 4.74 6.76
CA ARG A 64 -4.11 3.92 7.97
C ARG A 64 -3.10 2.76 8.05
N SER A 65 -2.50 2.39 6.93
CA SER A 65 -1.49 1.32 6.82
C SER A 65 -0.06 1.82 6.99
N LEU A 66 0.15 3.14 7.10
CA LEU A 66 1.47 3.74 7.20
C LEU A 66 1.92 3.81 8.66
N SER A 67 3.07 3.21 8.96
CA SER A 67 3.69 3.23 10.28
C SER A 67 5.07 3.90 10.23
N PHE A 68 5.29 4.87 11.13
CA PHE A 68 6.61 5.43 11.37
C PHE A 68 7.44 4.45 12.21
N LEU A 69 8.65 4.14 11.76
CA LEU A 69 9.54 3.22 12.45
C LEU A 69 10.69 3.92 13.17
N LYS A 70 11.39 4.84 12.49
CA LYS A 70 12.64 5.39 13.02
C LYS A 70 12.98 6.75 12.44
N ASP A 71 13.57 7.61 13.26
CA ASP A 71 14.32 8.78 12.86
C ASP A 71 15.81 8.58 13.15
N SER A 72 16.66 8.81 12.17
CA SER A 72 18.11 8.64 12.27
C SER A 72 18.82 9.93 11.88
N LEU A 73 19.47 10.58 12.84
CA LEU A 73 20.27 11.77 12.60
C LEU A 73 21.55 11.43 11.79
N TRP A 74 21.90 12.34 10.88
CA TRP A 74 23.15 12.24 10.13
C TRP A 74 24.34 12.75 10.95
N PRO A 75 25.56 12.33 10.62
CA PRO A 75 26.75 12.85 11.25
C PRO A 75 26.80 14.39 11.22
N GLY A 76 27.15 15.02 12.34
CA GLY A 76 27.19 16.48 12.45
C GLY A 76 25.83 17.18 12.45
N ALA A 77 24.72 16.45 12.67
CA ALA A 77 23.34 16.95 12.64
C ALA A 77 22.99 17.73 11.35
N THR A 78 23.55 17.30 10.21
CA THR A 78 23.33 17.94 8.89
C THR A 78 22.00 17.57 8.25
N GLY A 79 21.23 16.70 8.87
CA GLY A 79 19.93 16.24 8.43
C GLY A 79 19.55 14.95 9.14
N HIS A 80 18.41 14.38 8.74
CA HIS A 80 17.94 13.11 9.28
C HIS A 80 17.24 12.25 8.22
N THR A 81 17.12 10.95 8.49
CA THR A 81 16.40 9.98 7.65
C THR A 81 15.24 9.42 8.45
N LEU A 82 14.02 9.61 7.96
CA LEU A 82 12.82 8.96 8.47
C LEU A 82 12.64 7.62 7.76
N ILE A 83 12.40 6.56 8.54
CA ILE A 83 12.09 5.22 8.03
C ILE A 83 10.64 4.93 8.37
N ASN A 84 9.87 4.58 7.35
CA ASN A 84 8.45 4.24 7.45
C ASN A 84 8.21 2.88 6.82
N GLU A 85 7.08 2.24 7.17
CA GLU A 85 6.62 1.00 6.54
C GLU A 85 5.13 1.07 6.21
N THR A 86 4.72 0.26 5.25
CA THR A 86 3.32 0.10 4.84
C THR A 86 3.08 -1.31 4.32
N ASP A 87 1.86 -1.82 4.50
CA ASP A 87 1.36 -3.04 3.88
C ASP A 87 0.58 -2.75 2.58
N GLU A 88 0.15 -1.50 2.36
CA GLU A 88 -0.53 -1.08 1.14
C GLU A 88 0.45 -0.42 0.17
N ILE A 89 0.63 -1.02 -1.00
CA ILE A 89 1.55 -0.56 -2.02
C ILE A 89 0.77 0.21 -3.08
N THR A 90 1.12 1.48 -3.26
CA THR A 90 0.51 2.32 -4.30
C THR A 90 0.88 1.79 -5.69
N SER A 91 -0.12 1.54 -6.54
CA SER A 91 0.09 1.17 -7.94
C SER A 91 0.44 2.40 -8.75
N LEU A 92 1.56 2.34 -9.49
CA LEU A 92 1.90 3.34 -10.48
C LEU A 92 1.44 2.91 -11.86
N GLN A 93 1.11 3.89 -12.69
CA GLN A 93 0.74 3.60 -14.06
C GLN A 93 1.89 2.95 -14.84
N GLY A 94 1.51 2.05 -15.77
CA GLY A 94 2.44 1.25 -16.55
C GLY A 94 2.92 -0.02 -15.85
N LEU A 95 2.57 -0.20 -14.56
CA LEU A 95 2.88 -1.39 -13.79
C LEU A 95 1.68 -2.35 -13.65
N GLU A 96 0.52 -1.98 -14.15
CA GLU A 96 -0.75 -2.73 -14.00
C GLU A 96 -0.65 -4.16 -14.56
N ARG A 97 0.22 -4.37 -15.55
CA ARG A 97 0.44 -5.71 -16.15
C ARG A 97 0.95 -6.75 -15.14
N TYR A 98 1.55 -6.29 -14.04
CA TYR A 98 2.08 -7.15 -12.98
C TYR A 98 1.10 -7.30 -11.82
N ILE A 99 0.03 -6.48 -11.78
CA ILE A 99 -0.88 -6.37 -10.65
C ILE A 99 -2.17 -7.14 -10.94
N TYR A 100 -2.18 -8.41 -10.55
CA TYR A 100 -3.35 -9.30 -10.56
C TYR A 100 -3.23 -10.29 -9.39
N LEU A 101 -4.34 -10.78 -8.86
CA LEU A 101 -4.35 -11.70 -7.73
C LEU A 101 -3.63 -13.00 -8.08
N GLY A 102 -2.80 -13.49 -7.14
CA GLY A 102 -1.94 -14.64 -7.36
C GLY A 102 -0.68 -14.35 -8.21
N SER A 103 -0.43 -13.08 -8.61
CA SER A 103 0.82 -12.69 -9.26
C SER A 103 2.00 -12.90 -8.31
N LEU A 104 2.96 -13.71 -8.74
CA LEU A 104 4.16 -14.02 -7.95
C LEU A 104 5.27 -13.02 -8.26
N LEU A 105 5.84 -12.44 -7.22
CA LEU A 105 6.90 -11.45 -7.32
C LEU A 105 8.06 -11.77 -6.37
N LYS A 106 9.26 -11.30 -6.67
CA LYS A 106 10.35 -11.24 -5.69
C LYS A 106 10.04 -10.15 -4.66
N GLY A 107 10.00 -10.49 -3.37
CA GLY A 107 9.59 -9.57 -2.31
C GLY A 107 10.37 -8.25 -2.29
N GLY A 108 11.71 -8.29 -2.42
CA GLY A 108 12.54 -7.09 -2.46
C GLY A 108 12.27 -6.14 -3.65
N SER A 109 11.56 -6.61 -4.70
CA SER A 109 11.20 -5.76 -5.83
C SER A 109 10.04 -4.81 -5.55
N LEU A 110 9.29 -5.04 -4.46
CA LEU A 110 8.15 -4.21 -4.07
C LEU A 110 8.58 -2.83 -3.58
N GLU A 111 9.66 -2.75 -2.79
CA GLU A 111 10.13 -1.49 -2.18
C GLU A 111 10.52 -0.42 -3.20
N THR A 112 11.00 -0.84 -4.38
CA THR A 112 11.44 0.05 -5.45
C THR A 112 10.45 0.16 -6.60
N GLN A 113 9.36 -0.60 -6.55
CA GLN A 113 8.37 -0.77 -7.61
C GLN A 113 8.98 -1.20 -8.96
N ARG A 114 10.12 -1.88 -8.93
CA ARG A 114 10.73 -2.53 -10.10
C ARG A 114 10.41 -4.02 -10.05
N TYR A 115 9.13 -4.35 -10.26
CA TYR A 115 8.62 -5.69 -10.04
C TYR A 115 9.34 -6.74 -10.87
N GLN A 116 9.83 -7.76 -10.20
CA GLN A 116 10.44 -8.95 -10.80
C GLN A 116 9.47 -10.11 -10.64
N VAL A 117 8.84 -10.47 -11.76
CA VAL A 117 7.83 -11.53 -11.81
C VAL A 117 8.51 -12.90 -11.77
N LEU A 118 7.91 -13.81 -11.01
CA LEU A 118 8.23 -15.22 -11.01
C LEU A 118 7.19 -15.94 -11.87
N THR A 119 7.67 -16.74 -12.83
CA THR A 119 6.82 -17.37 -13.86
C THR A 119 6.32 -18.76 -13.46
N ASN A 120 6.35 -19.07 -12.17
CA ASN A 120 5.89 -20.36 -11.65
C ASN A 120 4.38 -20.51 -11.83
N ARG A 121 3.95 -21.77 -12.02
CA ARG A 121 2.53 -22.09 -12.05
C ARG A 121 1.96 -22.04 -10.65
N VAL A 122 0.80 -21.40 -10.53
CA VAL A 122 0.03 -21.31 -9.29
C VAL A 122 -1.26 -22.09 -9.39
N GLU A 123 -1.76 -22.54 -8.24
CA GLU A 123 -3.06 -23.20 -8.10
C GLU A 123 -4.20 -22.28 -8.52
N PRO A 124 -5.38 -22.82 -8.86
CA PRO A 124 -6.60 -22.05 -8.96
C PRO A 124 -6.85 -21.25 -7.67
N ILE A 125 -7.35 -20.03 -7.81
CA ILE A 125 -7.63 -19.13 -6.69
C ILE A 125 -9.10 -18.77 -6.62
N THR A 126 -9.64 -18.70 -5.40
CA THR A 126 -10.96 -18.11 -5.12
C THR A 126 -10.78 -16.65 -4.78
N ILE A 127 -11.61 -15.79 -5.35
CA ILE A 127 -11.58 -14.36 -5.16
C ILE A 127 -12.95 -13.81 -4.80
N SER A 128 -12.97 -12.67 -4.10
CA SER A 128 -14.20 -11.97 -3.74
C SER A 128 -14.12 -10.48 -4.04
N TYR A 129 -15.28 -9.88 -4.35
CA TYR A 129 -15.43 -8.47 -4.69
C TYR A 129 -16.18 -7.73 -3.60
N SER A 130 -15.73 -6.53 -3.23
CA SER A 130 -16.38 -5.70 -2.19
C SER A 130 -17.57 -4.88 -2.68
N PHE A 131 -17.89 -4.87 -3.97
CA PHE A 131 -19.05 -4.16 -4.47
C PHE A 131 -20.37 -4.93 -4.24
N PRO A 132 -21.50 -4.25 -4.03
CA PRO A 132 -22.81 -4.90 -3.87
C PRO A 132 -23.26 -5.58 -5.17
N ALA A 133 -23.39 -6.90 -5.15
CA ALA A 133 -23.93 -7.70 -6.24
C ALA A 133 -24.59 -8.97 -5.70
N LYS A 134 -25.32 -9.69 -6.55
CA LYS A 134 -25.98 -10.93 -6.16
C LYS A 134 -24.97 -12.04 -5.80
N PHE A 135 -23.91 -12.12 -6.58
CA PHE A 135 -22.78 -13.02 -6.33
C PHE A 135 -21.49 -12.23 -6.45
N VAL A 136 -20.64 -12.34 -5.45
CA VAL A 136 -19.40 -11.56 -5.32
C VAL A 136 -18.15 -12.45 -5.25
N VAL A 137 -18.30 -13.73 -5.54
CA VAL A 137 -17.23 -14.73 -5.51
C VAL A 137 -17.03 -15.28 -6.92
N ASP A 138 -15.78 -15.50 -7.31
CA ASP A 138 -15.39 -16.16 -8.56
C ASP A 138 -14.19 -17.05 -8.32
N GLU A 139 -13.98 -18.03 -9.21
CA GLU A 139 -12.82 -18.92 -9.20
C GLU A 139 -12.00 -18.70 -10.47
N ILE A 140 -10.72 -18.41 -10.30
CA ILE A 140 -9.78 -18.23 -11.41
C ILE A 140 -8.87 -19.45 -11.51
N GLY A 141 -9.17 -20.34 -12.46
CA GLY A 141 -8.43 -21.57 -12.67
C GLY A 141 -6.98 -21.37 -13.11
N ARG A 142 -6.65 -20.22 -13.71
CA ARG A 142 -5.28 -19.83 -14.07
C ARG A 142 -5.10 -18.33 -13.80
N PRO A 143 -4.55 -17.95 -12.66
CA PRO A 143 -4.28 -16.57 -12.32
C PRO A 143 -3.45 -15.84 -13.38
N SER A 144 -3.99 -14.76 -13.90
CA SER A 144 -3.36 -13.89 -14.89
C SER A 144 -4.09 -12.57 -14.99
N LEU A 145 -3.45 -11.54 -15.54
CA LEU A 145 -4.09 -10.25 -15.75
C LEU A 145 -5.36 -10.33 -16.61
N SER A 146 -5.34 -11.14 -17.66
CA SER A 146 -6.50 -11.31 -18.57
C SER A 146 -7.65 -12.03 -17.87
N ALA A 147 -7.37 -13.08 -17.10
CA ALA A 147 -8.38 -13.79 -16.33
C ALA A 147 -9.02 -12.89 -15.28
N MET A 148 -8.21 -12.10 -14.57
CA MET A 148 -8.67 -11.11 -13.59
C MET A 148 -9.58 -10.05 -14.20
N ARG A 149 -9.18 -9.47 -15.35
CA ARG A 149 -10.01 -8.49 -16.07
C ARG A 149 -11.32 -9.08 -16.55
N GLN A 150 -11.30 -10.32 -17.06
CA GLN A 150 -12.50 -11.00 -17.50
C GLN A 150 -13.44 -11.31 -16.35
N SER A 151 -12.90 -11.73 -15.20
CA SER A 151 -13.68 -11.99 -14.00
C SER A 151 -14.39 -10.72 -13.50
N ILE A 152 -13.70 -9.56 -13.47
CA ILE A 152 -14.32 -8.27 -13.10
C ILE A 152 -15.52 -7.98 -14.02
N VAL A 153 -15.31 -8.04 -15.34
CA VAL A 153 -16.37 -7.75 -16.33
C VAL A 153 -17.53 -8.71 -16.18
N ASN A 154 -17.27 -10.01 -16.03
CA ASN A 154 -18.30 -11.03 -15.87
C ASN A 154 -19.12 -10.81 -14.59
N THR A 155 -18.45 -10.56 -13.48
CA THR A 155 -19.11 -10.38 -12.19
C THR A 155 -19.98 -9.13 -12.19
N MET A 156 -19.50 -8.03 -12.78
CA MET A 156 -20.26 -6.78 -12.88
C MET A 156 -21.49 -6.88 -13.81
N ASN A 157 -21.34 -7.58 -14.95
CA ASN A 157 -22.41 -7.67 -15.94
C ASN A 157 -23.43 -8.78 -15.62
N ASN A 158 -22.96 -9.97 -15.22
CA ASN A 158 -23.81 -11.16 -15.09
C ASN A 158 -24.54 -11.19 -13.75
N ASN A 159 -23.95 -10.63 -12.71
CA ASN A 159 -24.49 -10.69 -11.35
C ASN A 159 -25.30 -9.46 -10.94
N GLY A 160 -25.49 -8.54 -11.89
CA GLY A 160 -26.29 -7.35 -11.69
C GLY A 160 -25.79 -6.53 -10.51
N MET A 161 -24.93 -5.57 -10.79
CA MET A 161 -24.63 -4.55 -9.77
C MET A 161 -25.94 -3.92 -9.33
N SER A 162 -26.38 -4.26 -8.12
CA SER A 162 -27.67 -3.81 -7.60
C SER A 162 -27.49 -2.50 -6.84
N GLY A 163 -28.37 -1.52 -7.16
CA GLY A 163 -28.46 -0.29 -6.40
C GLY A 163 -27.41 0.77 -6.78
N LYS A 164 -27.42 1.85 -6.02
CA LYS A 164 -26.49 2.97 -6.15
C LYS A 164 -25.13 2.54 -5.62
N GLN A 165 -24.14 2.46 -6.50
CA GLN A 165 -22.78 2.17 -6.08
C GLN A 165 -22.23 3.37 -5.30
N LEU A 166 -21.83 3.14 -4.06
CA LEU A 166 -21.23 4.16 -3.22
C LEU A 166 -19.70 4.12 -3.45
N VAL A 167 -19.20 5.18 -4.05
CA VAL A 167 -17.76 5.40 -4.19
C VAL A 167 -17.26 6.12 -2.95
N SER A 168 -16.23 5.59 -2.32
CA SER A 168 -15.55 6.29 -1.24
C SER A 168 -14.56 7.29 -1.84
N PHE A 169 -14.72 8.57 -1.52
CA PHE A 169 -13.77 9.62 -1.85
C PHE A 169 -13.11 10.14 -0.59
N SER A 170 -11.80 10.10 -0.54
CA SER A 170 -10.99 10.61 0.56
C SER A 170 -9.85 11.45 0.03
N TYR A 171 -9.36 12.38 0.85
CA TYR A 171 -8.18 13.18 0.52
C TYR A 171 -7.38 13.51 1.75
N ASP A 172 -6.07 13.71 1.55
CA ASP A 172 -5.12 14.20 2.54
C ASP A 172 -4.36 15.40 1.97
N ILE A 173 -4.10 16.41 2.80
CA ILE A 173 -3.36 17.61 2.42
C ILE A 173 -2.26 17.85 3.44
N ASN A 174 -1.01 17.92 2.96
CA ASN A 174 0.16 18.10 3.80
C ASN A 174 1.12 19.15 3.24
N GLN A 175 1.90 19.75 4.11
CA GLN A 175 3.00 20.63 3.74
C GLN A 175 4.24 19.79 3.46
N PHE A 176 5.05 20.19 2.49
CA PHE A 176 6.40 19.68 2.31
C PHE A 176 7.40 20.82 2.03
N THR A 177 8.64 20.55 2.35
CA THR A 177 9.77 21.45 2.11
C THR A 177 10.78 20.81 1.18
N TYR A 178 11.01 19.52 1.34
CA TYR A 178 11.90 18.74 0.51
C TYR A 178 11.12 17.74 -0.36
N TYR A 179 11.51 17.61 -1.60
CA TYR A 179 10.82 16.70 -2.53
C TYR A 179 10.90 15.23 -2.11
N ASP A 180 11.90 14.86 -1.30
CA ASP A 180 11.99 13.49 -0.77
C ASP A 180 10.84 13.15 0.19
N GLU A 181 10.23 14.15 0.85
CA GLU A 181 9.05 13.98 1.71
C GLU A 181 7.83 13.49 0.93
N LEU A 182 7.78 13.73 -0.39
CA LEU A 182 6.70 13.27 -1.27
C LEU A 182 6.61 11.73 -1.35
N LYS A 183 7.64 11.00 -0.94
CA LYS A 183 7.62 9.53 -0.83
C LYS A 183 6.54 9.03 0.12
N LEU A 184 6.16 9.83 1.15
CA LEU A 184 5.03 9.52 2.03
C LEU A 184 3.73 9.28 1.26
N THR A 185 3.50 10.06 0.21
CA THR A 185 2.27 9.99 -0.59
C THR A 185 2.15 8.67 -1.35
N PHE A 186 3.29 8.13 -1.80
CA PHE A 186 3.34 6.88 -2.56
C PHE A 186 3.73 5.67 -1.69
N ALA A 187 4.12 5.92 -0.45
CA ALA A 187 4.59 4.92 0.51
C ALA A 187 5.66 3.98 -0.10
N SER A 188 6.65 4.54 -0.81
CA SER A 188 7.64 3.78 -1.58
C SER A 188 8.93 4.56 -1.80
N ASN A 189 10.05 3.83 -2.05
CA ASN A 189 11.36 4.38 -2.38
C ASN A 189 11.49 4.83 -3.86
N ILE A 190 10.45 5.35 -4.44
CA ILE A 190 10.46 5.85 -5.83
C ILE A 190 11.03 7.25 -5.93
N ASN A 191 11.50 7.62 -7.11
CA ASN A 191 11.86 9.01 -7.41
C ASN A 191 10.60 9.82 -7.75
N VAL A 192 9.97 10.40 -6.74
CA VAL A 192 8.70 11.11 -6.89
C VAL A 192 8.84 12.35 -7.78
N ALA A 193 9.95 13.07 -7.69
CA ALA A 193 10.20 14.22 -8.56
C ALA A 193 10.18 13.82 -10.05
N SER A 194 10.76 12.67 -10.38
CA SER A 194 10.71 12.14 -11.76
C SER A 194 9.28 11.78 -12.18
N ILE A 195 8.48 11.18 -11.30
CA ILE A 195 7.09 10.81 -11.59
C ILE A 195 6.24 12.06 -11.81
N LEU A 196 6.45 13.10 -11.02
CA LEU A 196 5.73 14.36 -11.10
C LEU A 196 6.31 15.30 -12.17
N ASN A 197 7.32 14.88 -12.92
CA ASN A 197 8.02 15.70 -13.91
C ASN A 197 8.47 17.05 -13.33
N ILE A 198 9.08 17.01 -12.14
CA ILE A 198 9.61 18.18 -11.45
C ILE A 198 11.12 18.22 -11.61
N THR A 199 11.65 19.34 -12.09
CA THR A 199 13.08 19.58 -12.10
C THR A 199 13.51 20.04 -10.71
N VAL A 200 14.22 19.16 -10.00
CA VAL A 200 14.75 19.45 -8.66
C VAL A 200 16.18 19.93 -8.80
N ASP A 201 16.51 21.05 -8.14
CA ASP A 201 17.91 21.42 -7.92
C ASP A 201 18.57 20.31 -7.09
N ALA A 202 19.43 19.53 -7.75
CA ALA A 202 20.08 18.35 -7.14
C ALA A 202 20.92 18.72 -5.89
N ALA A 203 21.33 19.97 -5.77
CA ALA A 203 22.11 20.44 -4.63
C ALA A 203 21.24 20.71 -3.39
N LYS A 204 19.97 21.02 -3.56
CA LYS A 204 19.09 21.46 -2.47
C LYS A 204 17.94 20.51 -2.17
N GLY A 205 17.39 19.83 -3.20
CA GLY A 205 16.22 18.96 -3.03
C GLY A 205 14.98 19.64 -2.45
N LYS A 206 14.97 21.00 -2.41
CA LYS A 206 14.02 21.86 -1.69
C LYS A 206 13.16 22.66 -2.66
N ILE A 207 11.92 22.97 -2.26
CA ILE A 207 11.02 23.86 -3.00
C ILE A 207 11.64 25.25 -3.21
N ALA A 208 11.29 25.90 -4.31
CA ALA A 208 11.73 27.26 -4.63
C ALA A 208 10.82 28.36 -4.06
N HIS A 209 9.58 28.04 -3.75
CA HIS A 209 8.55 28.97 -3.29
C HIS A 209 8.40 28.94 -1.78
N LYS A 210 7.59 29.86 -1.24
CA LYS A 210 7.34 29.99 0.20
C LYS A 210 6.65 28.75 0.80
N THR A 211 5.76 28.11 0.03
CA THR A 211 4.95 26.99 0.46
C THR A 211 4.98 25.88 -0.58
N GLY A 212 5.29 24.67 -0.14
CA GLY A 212 5.01 23.43 -0.85
C GLY A 212 3.84 22.70 -0.19
N LEU A 213 2.83 22.37 -0.97
CA LEU A 213 1.67 21.59 -0.54
C LEU A 213 1.56 20.35 -1.41
N ILE A 214 1.32 19.19 -0.78
CA ILE A 214 0.93 17.98 -1.46
C ILE A 214 -0.47 17.58 -1.02
N ALA A 215 -1.32 17.25 -1.99
CA ALA A 215 -2.62 16.66 -1.74
C ALA A 215 -2.72 15.32 -2.48
N LYS A 216 -3.13 14.28 -1.77
CA LYS A 216 -3.50 12.99 -2.36
C LYS A 216 -5.00 12.84 -2.24
N PHE A 217 -5.67 12.47 -3.33
CA PHE A 217 -7.05 12.03 -3.26
C PHE A 217 -7.19 10.62 -3.81
N ILE A 218 -8.09 9.87 -3.22
CA ILE A 218 -8.41 8.50 -3.60
C ILE A 218 -9.90 8.40 -3.77
N GLN A 219 -10.32 7.91 -4.93
CA GLN A 219 -11.65 7.43 -5.17
C GLN A 219 -11.60 5.91 -5.28
N LYS A 220 -11.98 5.24 -4.19
CA LYS A 220 -12.03 3.79 -4.11
C LYS A 220 -13.38 3.32 -4.62
N ASN A 221 -13.37 2.51 -5.67
CA ASN A 221 -14.57 1.90 -6.23
C ASN A 221 -14.89 0.58 -5.52
N PHE A 222 -13.94 -0.34 -5.47
CA PHE A 222 -14.06 -1.65 -4.81
C PHE A 222 -12.68 -2.27 -4.55
N THR A 223 -12.67 -3.33 -3.77
CA THR A 223 -11.52 -4.23 -3.63
C THR A 223 -11.85 -5.59 -4.24
N VAL A 224 -10.81 -6.28 -4.65
CA VAL A 224 -10.87 -7.70 -4.95
C VAL A 224 -9.84 -8.39 -4.08
N ASP A 225 -10.30 -9.36 -3.33
CA ASP A 225 -9.51 -10.05 -2.33
C ASP A 225 -9.43 -11.54 -2.69
N MET A 226 -8.25 -12.12 -2.52
CA MET A 226 -8.01 -13.53 -2.74
C MET A 226 -8.13 -14.27 -1.41
N ASP A 227 -8.83 -15.41 -1.41
CA ASP A 227 -8.85 -16.30 -0.26
C ASP A 227 -7.44 -16.87 0.00
N ILE A 228 -7.15 -17.17 1.25
CA ILE A 228 -5.90 -17.86 1.60
C ILE A 228 -5.86 -19.20 0.85
N PRO A 229 -4.74 -19.54 0.18
CA PRO A 229 -4.64 -20.80 -0.55
C PRO A 229 -4.98 -22.01 0.30
N LEU A 230 -5.67 -22.97 -0.26
CA LEU A 230 -5.92 -24.26 0.41
C LEU A 230 -4.59 -24.89 0.83
N ASP A 231 -4.56 -25.44 2.03
CA ASP A 231 -3.36 -26.05 2.62
C ASP A 231 -2.17 -25.07 2.76
N GLY A 232 -2.44 -23.75 2.62
CA GLY A 232 -1.44 -22.69 2.73
C GLY A 232 -0.45 -22.62 1.56
N ASN A 233 -0.61 -23.43 0.53
CA ASN A 233 0.30 -23.50 -0.63
C ASN A 233 -0.36 -22.98 -1.90
N LEU A 234 0.27 -22.00 -2.54
CA LEU A 234 -0.19 -21.42 -3.80
C LEU A 234 0.49 -22.07 -5.04
N LEU A 235 1.63 -22.76 -4.88
CA LEU A 235 2.41 -23.27 -5.99
C LEU A 235 1.94 -24.68 -6.40
N LEU A 236 1.76 -24.86 -7.72
CA LEU A 236 1.55 -26.21 -8.33
C LEU A 236 2.83 -27.04 -8.34
N ASP A 237 3.98 -26.38 -8.43
CA ASP A 237 5.28 -27.05 -8.59
C ASP A 237 6.33 -26.35 -7.71
N ASN A 238 6.85 -27.08 -6.74
CA ASN A 238 7.79 -26.56 -5.75
C ASN A 238 9.24 -26.55 -6.24
N ASP A 239 9.57 -27.23 -7.34
CA ASP A 239 10.97 -27.40 -7.77
C ASP A 239 11.63 -26.09 -8.22
N ALA A 240 10.85 -25.09 -8.60
CA ALA A 240 11.37 -23.81 -9.09
C ALA A 240 11.76 -22.83 -7.97
N ILE A 241 11.47 -23.15 -6.71
CA ILE A 241 11.77 -22.28 -5.56
C ILE A 241 13.28 -22.16 -5.32
N ASN A 242 14.03 -23.21 -5.68
CA ASN A 242 15.51 -23.23 -5.58
C ASN A 242 16.20 -22.17 -6.46
N LEU A 243 15.49 -21.55 -7.42
CA LEU A 243 16.01 -20.47 -8.26
C LEU A 243 15.81 -19.09 -7.66
N MET A 244 15.21 -18.99 -6.47
CA MET A 244 14.87 -17.72 -5.82
C MET A 244 15.93 -17.29 -4.78
N GLU A 245 17.21 -17.44 -5.11
CA GLU A 245 18.29 -17.04 -4.22
C GLU A 245 18.14 -15.57 -3.78
N GLY A 246 18.06 -15.37 -2.46
CA GLY A 246 18.19 -14.07 -1.82
C GLY A 246 16.90 -13.26 -1.61
N PHE A 247 15.73 -13.68 -2.14
CA PHE A 247 14.47 -12.94 -1.93
C PHE A 247 13.31 -13.88 -1.61
N SER A 248 12.55 -13.55 -0.56
CA SER A 248 11.31 -14.27 -0.26
C SER A 248 10.29 -14.01 -1.35
N PRO A 249 9.75 -15.03 -2.01
CA PRO A 249 8.68 -14.86 -2.96
C PRO A 249 7.41 -14.38 -2.24
N VAL A 250 6.68 -13.50 -2.92
CA VAL A 250 5.41 -12.96 -2.44
C VAL A 250 4.36 -13.06 -3.54
N TYR A 251 3.09 -13.06 -3.17
CA TYR A 251 1.99 -12.99 -4.11
C TYR A 251 1.06 -11.82 -3.77
N ILE A 252 0.41 -11.28 -4.80
CA ILE A 252 -0.58 -10.22 -4.62
C ILE A 252 -1.86 -10.86 -4.10
N SER A 253 -2.31 -10.43 -2.91
CA SER A 253 -3.44 -11.01 -2.18
C SER A 253 -4.70 -10.14 -2.19
N SER A 254 -4.58 -8.82 -2.36
CA SER A 254 -5.71 -7.89 -2.48
C SER A 254 -5.37 -6.75 -3.42
N ILE A 255 -6.36 -6.26 -4.18
CA ILE A 255 -6.22 -5.12 -5.09
C ILE A 255 -7.36 -4.15 -4.88
N THR A 256 -7.01 -2.88 -4.69
CA THR A 256 -7.97 -1.77 -4.65
C THR A 256 -8.12 -1.16 -6.05
N TYR A 257 -9.33 -1.14 -6.56
CA TYR A 257 -9.69 -0.53 -7.83
C TYR A 257 -10.33 0.85 -7.62
N GLY A 258 -10.01 1.77 -8.52
CA GLY A 258 -10.54 3.12 -8.47
C GLY A 258 -9.72 4.10 -9.29
N ARG A 259 -9.58 5.31 -8.77
CA ARG A 259 -8.64 6.31 -9.26
C ARG A 259 -7.97 7.03 -8.12
N MET A 260 -6.77 7.52 -8.36
CA MET A 260 -5.98 8.29 -7.40
C MET A 260 -5.37 9.49 -8.11
N GLY A 261 -5.35 10.63 -7.43
CA GLY A 261 -4.61 11.80 -7.88
C GLY A 261 -3.64 12.27 -6.80
N VAL A 262 -2.46 12.67 -7.25
CA VAL A 262 -1.46 13.35 -6.43
C VAL A 262 -1.22 14.73 -7.02
N ILE A 263 -1.44 15.74 -6.21
CA ILE A 263 -1.33 17.14 -6.57
C ILE A 263 -0.21 17.74 -5.75
N THR A 264 0.80 18.31 -6.41
CA THR A 264 1.76 19.20 -5.76
C THR A 264 1.48 20.63 -6.16
N MET A 265 1.57 21.53 -5.20
CA MET A 265 1.35 22.95 -5.39
C MET A 265 2.47 23.72 -4.70
N GLU A 266 3.18 24.52 -5.46
CA GLU A 266 4.14 25.47 -4.92
C GLU A 266 3.61 26.89 -5.08
N SER A 267 3.64 27.67 -4.00
CA SER A 267 2.98 28.96 -3.93
C SER A 267 3.77 29.97 -3.09
N ASN A 268 3.61 31.24 -3.42
CA ASN A 268 4.11 32.35 -2.60
C ASN A 268 3.12 32.78 -1.50
N TYR A 269 1.93 32.21 -1.49
CA TYR A 269 0.98 32.36 -0.37
C TYR A 269 1.40 31.53 0.84
N GLY A 270 0.84 31.84 2.01
CA GLY A 270 1.08 31.06 3.23
C GLY A 270 0.44 29.67 3.17
N TYR A 271 1.02 28.70 3.89
CA TYR A 271 0.52 27.33 3.89
C TYR A 271 -0.98 27.21 4.20
N ASN A 272 -1.46 27.91 5.22
CA ASN A 272 -2.86 27.86 5.61
C ASN A 272 -3.80 28.39 4.51
N GLU A 273 -3.39 29.44 3.78
CA GLU A 273 -4.17 30.00 2.68
C GLU A 273 -4.28 28.99 1.53
N VAL A 274 -3.14 28.40 1.11
CA VAL A 274 -3.10 27.37 0.06
C VAL A 274 -3.87 26.15 0.46
N ARG A 275 -3.69 25.67 1.70
CA ARG A 275 -4.40 24.51 2.24
C ARG A 275 -5.92 24.71 2.26
N LEU A 276 -6.39 25.88 2.68
CA LEU A 276 -7.82 26.18 2.71
C LEU A 276 -8.43 26.27 1.31
N ALA A 277 -7.70 26.81 0.33
CA ALA A 277 -8.15 26.87 -1.06
C ALA A 277 -8.31 25.45 -1.67
N VAL A 278 -7.32 24.59 -1.49
CA VAL A 278 -7.37 23.19 -1.97
C VAL A 278 -8.42 22.40 -1.21
N LYS A 279 -8.49 22.54 0.11
CA LYS A 279 -9.52 21.89 0.95
C LYS A 279 -10.93 22.27 0.51
N ALA A 280 -11.20 23.54 0.26
CA ALA A 280 -12.50 24.02 -0.19
C ALA A 280 -12.90 23.40 -1.54
N ALA A 281 -11.94 23.17 -2.45
CA ALA A 281 -12.20 22.51 -3.71
C ALA A 281 -12.59 21.02 -3.53
N PHE A 282 -11.90 20.28 -2.65
CA PHE A 282 -12.25 18.90 -2.35
C PHE A 282 -13.58 18.76 -1.60
N ASP A 283 -13.82 19.60 -0.59
CA ASP A 283 -15.07 19.59 0.17
C ASP A 283 -16.29 19.88 -0.73
N ALA A 284 -16.16 20.85 -1.66
CA ALA A 284 -17.19 21.16 -2.63
C ALA A 284 -17.49 19.98 -3.57
N LYS A 285 -16.49 19.19 -3.95
CA LYS A 285 -16.66 17.95 -4.72
C LYS A 285 -17.47 16.92 -3.95
N ILE A 286 -17.13 16.71 -2.67
CA ILE A 286 -17.80 15.71 -1.82
C ILE A 286 -19.27 16.06 -1.61
N VAL A 287 -19.58 17.34 -1.36
CA VAL A 287 -20.95 17.77 -1.01
C VAL A 287 -21.85 17.89 -2.23
N ASN A 288 -21.38 18.53 -3.30
CA ASN A 288 -22.22 18.99 -4.41
C ASN A 288 -21.96 18.28 -5.74
N GLY A 289 -20.93 17.42 -5.82
CA GLY A 289 -20.48 16.84 -7.08
C GLY A 289 -19.93 17.86 -8.09
N ASN A 290 -19.91 19.14 -7.74
CA ASN A 290 -19.36 20.24 -8.52
C ASN A 290 -18.53 21.15 -7.63
N ILE A 291 -17.42 21.71 -8.16
CA ILE A 291 -16.54 22.57 -7.40
C ILE A 291 -16.89 24.03 -7.63
N SER A 292 -17.42 24.68 -6.60
CA SER A 292 -17.61 26.15 -6.55
C SER A 292 -16.97 26.65 -5.27
N ILE A 293 -15.94 27.48 -5.40
CA ILE A 293 -15.19 28.07 -4.30
C ILE A 293 -15.12 29.61 -4.46
N SER A 294 -14.74 30.32 -3.41
CA SER A 294 -14.59 31.78 -3.42
C SER A 294 -13.59 32.25 -4.48
N ASN A 295 -13.76 33.50 -4.94
CA ASN A 295 -12.83 34.10 -5.89
C ASN A 295 -11.41 34.24 -5.32
N GLU A 296 -11.29 34.45 -4.02
CA GLU A 296 -10.01 34.48 -3.31
C GLU A 296 -9.28 33.14 -3.42
N TYR A 297 -9.97 32.04 -3.15
CA TYR A 297 -9.38 30.70 -3.27
C TYR A 297 -9.04 30.33 -4.72
N LYS A 298 -9.87 30.75 -5.69
CA LYS A 298 -9.53 30.60 -7.11
C LYS A 298 -8.23 31.32 -7.45
N LYS A 299 -8.07 32.58 -6.99
CA LYS A 299 -6.87 33.38 -7.21
C LYS A 299 -5.62 32.69 -6.65
N ILE A 300 -5.68 32.11 -5.44
CA ILE A 300 -4.57 31.39 -4.84
C ILE A 300 -4.16 30.20 -5.73
N ILE A 301 -5.15 29.45 -6.23
CA ILE A 301 -4.91 28.32 -7.13
C ILE A 301 -4.35 28.79 -8.48
N ASP A 302 -4.91 29.85 -9.05
CA ASP A 302 -4.49 30.40 -10.34
C ASP A 302 -3.04 30.94 -10.32
N GLU A 303 -2.59 31.46 -9.18
CA GLU A 303 -1.25 32.04 -9.01
C GLU A 303 -0.22 31.03 -8.45
N SER A 304 -0.58 29.76 -8.34
CA SER A 304 0.31 28.70 -7.85
C SER A 304 0.79 27.77 -8.97
N ASN A 305 2.00 27.24 -8.82
CA ASN A 305 2.52 26.19 -9.71
C ASN A 305 1.97 24.83 -9.30
N ILE A 306 1.18 24.23 -10.18
CA ILE A 306 0.47 22.99 -9.89
C ILE A 306 0.97 21.86 -10.80
N LYS A 307 1.29 20.71 -10.22
CA LYS A 307 1.51 19.45 -10.93
C LYS A 307 0.49 18.43 -10.46
N ILE A 308 -0.14 17.73 -11.39
CA ILE A 308 -1.09 16.65 -11.08
C ILE A 308 -0.62 15.37 -11.74
N TYR A 309 -0.56 14.30 -10.96
CA TYR A 309 -0.33 12.95 -11.43
C TYR A 309 -1.59 12.12 -11.16
N MET A 310 -2.12 11.46 -12.18
CA MET A 310 -3.34 10.66 -12.10
C MET A 310 -3.06 9.20 -12.36
N VAL A 311 -3.69 8.35 -11.58
CA VAL A 311 -3.82 6.90 -11.82
C VAL A 311 -5.30 6.59 -11.96
N GLY A 312 -5.71 6.11 -13.14
CA GLY A 312 -7.11 5.91 -13.50
C GLY A 312 -7.84 7.21 -13.86
N GLY A 313 -8.93 7.09 -14.62
CA GLY A 313 -9.67 8.21 -15.20
C GLY A 313 -9.07 8.72 -16.51
N ASP A 314 -9.67 9.76 -17.07
CA ASP A 314 -9.17 10.41 -18.28
C ASP A 314 -7.84 11.11 -17.98
N GLY A 315 -6.84 10.95 -18.86
CA GLY A 315 -5.51 11.56 -18.70
C GLY A 315 -4.59 10.83 -17.72
N SER A 316 -4.88 9.58 -17.41
CA SER A 316 -4.06 8.79 -16.49
C SER A 316 -2.63 8.59 -17.02
N GLY A 317 -1.63 8.81 -16.18
CA GLY A 317 -0.27 8.36 -16.27
C GLY A 317 0.81 9.29 -16.64
N ILE A 318 0.49 10.49 -16.94
CA ILE A 318 1.49 11.52 -17.16
C ILE A 318 1.28 12.58 -16.08
N ALA A 319 2.36 12.99 -15.42
CA ALA A 319 2.28 14.17 -14.57
C ALA A 319 2.16 15.40 -15.46
N GLU A 320 1.03 16.06 -15.35
CA GLU A 320 0.75 17.28 -16.12
C GLU A 320 0.95 18.52 -15.26
N SER A 321 1.48 19.57 -15.88
CA SER A 321 1.40 20.93 -15.34
C SER A 321 0.00 21.46 -15.58
N VAL A 322 -0.63 21.95 -14.52
CA VAL A 322 -1.99 22.46 -14.56
C VAL A 322 -1.95 23.97 -14.33
N GLU A 323 -2.50 24.72 -15.25
CA GLU A 323 -2.59 26.17 -15.15
C GLU A 323 -4.02 26.58 -14.82
N GLY A 324 -4.18 27.20 -13.65
CA GLY A 324 -5.42 27.81 -13.21
C GLY A 324 -6.46 26.83 -12.64
N PHE A 325 -7.44 27.44 -11.97
CA PHE A 325 -8.49 26.72 -11.28
C PHE A 325 -9.39 25.87 -12.20
N ALA A 326 -9.62 26.32 -13.43
CA ALA A 326 -10.49 25.59 -14.36
C ALA A 326 -9.92 24.22 -14.73
N ALA A 327 -8.60 24.17 -15.04
CA ALA A 327 -7.91 22.92 -15.32
C ALA A 327 -7.80 22.04 -14.07
N PHE A 328 -7.43 22.61 -12.92
CA PHE A 328 -7.40 21.91 -11.64
C PHE A 328 -8.74 21.25 -11.30
N LYS A 329 -9.86 21.99 -11.47
CA LYS A 329 -11.21 21.49 -11.26
C LYS A 329 -11.52 20.27 -12.12
N LYS A 330 -11.10 20.28 -13.39
CA LYS A 330 -11.32 19.17 -14.32
C LYS A 330 -10.76 17.87 -13.77
N TYR A 331 -9.52 17.84 -13.29
CA TYR A 331 -8.88 16.63 -12.77
C TYR A 331 -9.57 16.06 -11.52
N ILE A 332 -10.15 16.89 -10.66
CA ILE A 332 -10.87 16.44 -9.49
C ILE A 332 -12.25 15.86 -9.85
N ILE A 333 -12.95 16.47 -10.81
CA ILE A 333 -14.33 16.11 -11.15
C ILE A 333 -14.39 14.95 -12.14
N ASP A 334 -13.61 15.02 -13.23
CA ASP A 334 -13.70 14.08 -14.33
C ASP A 334 -13.28 12.66 -13.90
N GLY A 335 -13.92 11.65 -14.48
CA GLY A 335 -13.67 10.25 -14.18
C GLY A 335 -14.23 9.77 -12.83
N GLY A 336 -15.12 10.54 -12.19
CA GLY A 336 -15.75 10.18 -10.92
C GLY A 336 -16.84 9.10 -11.02
N TYR A 337 -17.11 8.58 -12.20
CA TYR A 337 -18.12 7.56 -12.44
C TYR A 337 -17.50 6.16 -12.41
N TYR A 338 -18.28 5.22 -11.92
CA TYR A 338 -17.95 3.82 -11.80
C TYR A 338 -19.11 3.02 -12.40
N SER A 339 -18.78 2.17 -13.35
CA SER A 339 -19.74 1.29 -14.02
C SER A 339 -19.03 0.00 -14.49
N PRO A 340 -19.77 -1.00 -14.98
CA PRO A 340 -19.16 -2.19 -15.60
C PRO A 340 -18.19 -1.87 -16.73
N GLU A 341 -18.46 -0.79 -17.48
CA GLU A 341 -17.61 -0.34 -18.61
C GLU A 341 -16.38 0.44 -18.10
N VAL A 342 -16.49 1.06 -16.91
CA VAL A 342 -15.44 1.86 -16.28
C VAL A 342 -15.22 1.41 -14.85
N PRO A 343 -14.69 0.20 -14.63
CA PRO A 343 -14.51 -0.35 -13.28
C PRO A 343 -13.43 0.37 -12.45
N GLY A 344 -12.61 1.16 -13.10
CA GLY A 344 -11.40 1.76 -12.53
C GLY A 344 -10.17 0.91 -12.84
N VAL A 345 -9.03 1.36 -12.31
CA VAL A 345 -7.75 0.67 -12.44
C VAL A 345 -7.22 0.28 -11.06
N PRO A 346 -6.27 -0.65 -10.96
CA PRO A 346 -5.54 -0.88 -9.72
C PRO A 346 -4.86 0.40 -9.23
N ILE A 347 -5.23 0.89 -8.05
CA ILE A 347 -4.61 2.08 -7.43
C ILE A 347 -3.72 1.73 -6.25
N ALA A 348 -3.99 0.60 -5.62
CA ALA A 348 -3.18 0.03 -4.55
C ALA A 348 -3.37 -1.48 -4.49
N PHE A 349 -2.43 -2.18 -3.87
CA PHE A 349 -2.53 -3.61 -3.60
C PHE A 349 -1.78 -3.98 -2.32
N THR A 350 -2.13 -5.13 -1.76
CA THR A 350 -1.38 -5.79 -0.70
C THR A 350 -0.78 -7.09 -1.22
N ALA A 351 0.26 -7.54 -0.55
CA ALA A 351 0.92 -8.80 -0.86
C ALA A 351 1.09 -9.64 0.39
N SER A 352 1.19 -10.96 0.19
CA SER A 352 1.47 -11.92 1.24
C SER A 352 2.71 -12.73 0.90
N TYR A 353 3.46 -13.15 1.92
CA TYR A 353 4.57 -14.08 1.74
C TYR A 353 4.05 -15.44 1.27
N LEU A 354 4.67 -15.98 0.22
CA LEU A 354 4.27 -17.27 -0.32
C LEU A 354 4.40 -18.42 0.68
N MET A 355 5.33 -18.29 1.61
CA MET A 355 5.67 -19.37 2.55
C MET A 355 4.66 -19.55 3.68
N ASP A 356 4.14 -18.47 4.25
CA ASP A 356 3.29 -18.53 5.45
C ASP A 356 2.02 -17.68 5.35
N ASN A 357 1.75 -17.11 4.19
CA ASN A 357 0.62 -16.23 3.91
C ASN A 357 0.56 -14.98 4.81
N SER A 358 1.63 -14.66 5.53
CA SER A 358 1.69 -13.45 6.36
C SER A 358 1.78 -12.19 5.49
N PRO A 359 1.23 -11.05 5.95
CA PRO A 359 1.28 -9.78 5.22
C PRO A 359 2.72 -9.32 4.97
N VAL A 360 2.94 -8.72 3.81
CA VAL A 360 4.20 -8.07 3.46
C VAL A 360 4.15 -6.61 3.84
N TYR A 361 5.14 -6.16 4.61
CA TYR A 361 5.37 -4.74 4.90
C TYR A 361 6.58 -4.26 4.12
N THR A 362 6.42 -3.21 3.31
CA THR A 362 7.52 -2.57 2.58
C THR A 362 8.03 -1.36 3.34
N LYS A 363 9.35 -1.15 3.35
CA LYS A 363 9.98 -0.01 4.02
C LYS A 363 10.45 1.03 3.02
N PHE A 364 10.28 2.30 3.36
CA PHE A 364 10.81 3.39 2.56
C PHE A 364 11.45 4.47 3.45
N LYS A 365 12.39 5.21 2.85
CA LYS A 365 13.23 6.19 3.53
C LYS A 365 13.02 7.58 2.96
N ILE A 366 12.93 8.56 3.85
CA ILE A 366 12.82 9.97 3.52
C ILE A 366 14.03 10.67 4.11
N ASN A 367 14.78 11.35 3.26
CA ASN A 367 15.95 12.11 3.67
C ASN A 367 15.61 13.59 3.74
N ILE A 368 15.81 14.18 4.91
CA ILE A 368 15.52 15.59 5.20
C ILE A 368 16.81 16.26 5.62
N PRO A 369 17.45 17.09 4.78
CA PRO A 369 18.56 17.94 5.15
C PRO A 369 18.12 19.02 6.15
N ASN A 370 19.02 19.45 7.05
CA ASN A 370 18.78 20.57 7.94
C ASN A 370 19.10 21.91 7.28
#